data_242392bde9d443651b4338165553cadd
#
_entry.id   242392bde9d443651b4338165553cadd
#
_cell.length_a   1.000
_cell.length_b   1.000
_cell.length_c   1.000
_cell.angle_alpha   90.00
_cell.angle_beta   90.00
_cell.angle_gamma   90.00
#
_symmetry.space_group_name_H-M   'P 1'
#
loop_
_entity.id
_entity.type
_entity.pdbx_description
1 polymer ?
#
loop_
_entity_poly.entity_id
_entity_poly.type
_entity_poly.pdbx_seq_one_letter_code
_entity_poly.pdbx_strand_id
1 'polypeptide(L)'
;MKINLKNKRALIGGSSKGLGYAVAKQLAACGAEVTLVSRNESLLKKNIIELKELTGCDHNYLLVDYNNSKDYKKIIDEFFKTNKIDILINNTQGPPAGDVLNVAESDYEQTFNLLFQNTVNTSMAAIKGMKENNWGRIINMTSVSVKEPLSYLALSNTIRSAVTSWGKTLSIESGKYNITVNNILTGFFNTERLNQLNEEKAKKFNIKTSEVFEKMSEMVPLKRIGEPEEFAYLIAFLSSEYSSYINGVNIPIDGGLLKSM
;
A
#
# COMPACT_ATOMS: atom_id res chain seq x y z
N MET A 1 23.96 -5.50 2.73
CA MET A 1 23.28 -5.30 1.42
C MET A 1 22.95 -3.82 1.28
N LYS A 2 23.38 -3.16 0.19
CA LYS A 2 23.03 -1.76 -0.07
C LYS A 2 22.05 -1.72 -1.23
N ILE A 3 20.79 -1.36 -0.94
CA ILE A 3 19.77 -1.20 -1.97
C ILE A 3 20.05 0.09 -2.74
N ASN A 4 20.08 0.01 -4.07
CA ASN A 4 20.26 1.15 -4.96
C ASN A 4 19.13 1.17 -5.99
N LEU A 5 18.33 2.23 -5.94
CA LEU A 5 17.20 2.48 -6.83
C LEU A 5 17.42 3.72 -7.72
N LYS A 6 18.69 4.12 -7.91
CA LYS A 6 19.02 5.25 -8.79
C LYS A 6 18.48 5.00 -10.19
N ASN A 7 17.94 6.03 -10.81
CA ASN A 7 17.26 6.01 -12.12
C ASN A 7 15.95 5.19 -12.16
N LYS A 8 15.41 4.78 -11.00
CA LYS A 8 14.08 4.17 -10.91
C LYS A 8 13.05 5.21 -10.50
N ARG A 9 11.88 5.17 -11.13
CA ARG A 9 10.73 6.04 -10.85
C ARG A 9 9.66 5.24 -10.14
N ALA A 10 9.24 5.71 -8.97
CA ALA A 10 8.28 5.05 -8.12
C ALA A 10 6.99 5.88 -8.00
N LEU A 11 5.83 5.27 -8.21
CA LEU A 11 4.52 5.83 -7.92
C LEU A 11 3.97 5.19 -6.66
N ILE A 12 3.70 5.99 -5.62
CA ILE A 12 3.30 5.49 -4.31
C ILE A 12 1.91 6.01 -3.95
N GLY A 13 0.94 5.11 -3.89
CA GLY A 13 -0.43 5.41 -3.48
C GLY A 13 -0.53 5.75 -1.99
N GLY A 14 -1.51 6.60 -1.61
CA GLY A 14 -1.81 6.91 -0.22
C GLY A 14 -0.62 7.40 0.58
N SER A 15 0.25 8.20 -0.02
CA SER A 15 1.60 8.51 0.48
C SER A 15 1.75 9.90 1.11
N SER A 16 0.64 10.53 1.54
CA SER A 16 0.74 11.79 2.31
C SER A 16 1.14 11.57 3.78
N LYS A 17 0.93 10.36 4.34
CA LYS A 17 1.24 10.00 5.72
C LYS A 17 1.32 8.49 5.93
N GLY A 18 1.66 8.06 7.15
CA GLY A 18 1.66 6.66 7.56
C GLY A 18 2.57 5.78 6.71
N LEU A 19 2.14 4.53 6.46
CA LEU A 19 2.96 3.55 5.74
C LEU A 19 3.36 4.02 4.33
N GLY A 20 2.43 4.64 3.59
CA GLY A 20 2.73 5.11 2.24
C GLY A 20 3.83 6.18 2.21
N TYR A 21 3.83 7.09 3.18
CA TYR A 21 4.89 8.11 3.28
C TYR A 21 6.22 7.53 3.77
N ALA A 22 6.19 6.61 4.73
CA ALA A 22 7.40 5.90 5.16
C ALA A 22 8.06 5.14 3.99
N VAL A 23 7.24 4.46 3.16
CA VAL A 23 7.71 3.80 1.93
C VAL A 23 8.34 4.82 0.98
N ALA A 24 7.69 5.96 0.74
CA ALA A 24 8.21 7.00 -0.14
C ALA A 24 9.57 7.53 0.33
N LYS A 25 9.71 7.82 1.64
CA LYS A 25 10.99 8.24 2.24
C LYS A 25 12.09 7.18 2.03
N GLN A 26 11.76 5.92 2.26
CA GLN A 26 12.74 4.83 2.15
C GLN A 26 13.17 4.60 0.69
N LEU A 27 12.23 4.61 -0.27
CA LEU A 27 12.57 4.47 -1.69
C LEU A 27 13.39 5.66 -2.20
N ALA A 28 13.04 6.88 -1.79
CA ALA A 28 13.80 8.09 -2.09
C ALA A 28 15.23 8.02 -1.50
N ALA A 29 15.38 7.61 -0.23
CA ALA A 29 16.68 7.40 0.41
C ALA A 29 17.52 6.33 -0.29
N CYS A 30 16.88 5.35 -0.96
CA CYS A 30 17.56 4.38 -1.82
C CYS A 30 17.90 4.93 -3.22
N GLY A 31 17.53 6.18 -3.53
CA GLY A 31 17.87 6.86 -4.79
C GLY A 31 16.76 6.87 -5.85
N ALA A 32 15.56 6.40 -5.55
CA ALA A 32 14.43 6.48 -6.47
C ALA A 32 13.88 7.91 -6.58
N GLU A 33 13.49 8.32 -7.79
CA GLU A 33 12.57 9.43 -7.97
C GLU A 33 11.16 8.98 -7.60
N VAL A 34 10.53 9.65 -6.64
CA VAL A 34 9.20 9.26 -6.17
C VAL A 34 8.13 10.26 -6.57
N THR A 35 6.96 9.73 -6.94
CA THR A 35 5.72 10.48 -7.13
C THR A 35 4.73 10.08 -6.04
N LEU A 36 4.41 11.03 -5.17
CA LEU A 36 3.45 10.85 -4.09
C LEU A 36 2.02 10.97 -4.62
N VAL A 37 1.09 10.10 -4.18
CA VAL A 37 -0.31 10.15 -4.60
C VAL A 37 -1.23 10.26 -3.39
N SER A 38 -2.01 11.33 -3.30
CA SER A 38 -2.99 11.56 -2.22
C SER A 38 -3.96 12.68 -2.60
N ARG A 39 -5.02 12.83 -1.81
CA ARG A 39 -5.98 13.95 -1.94
C ARG A 39 -5.64 15.20 -1.15
N ASN A 40 -4.64 15.14 -0.28
CA ASN A 40 -4.24 16.27 0.56
C ASN A 40 -3.04 17.00 -0.04
N GLU A 41 -3.31 18.04 -0.82
CA GLU A 41 -2.28 18.78 -1.55
C GLU A 41 -1.28 19.48 -0.63
N SER A 42 -1.73 20.03 0.49
CA SER A 42 -0.84 20.74 1.44
C SER A 42 0.19 19.80 2.05
N LEU A 43 -0.22 18.58 2.44
CA LEU A 43 0.72 17.56 2.93
C LEU A 43 1.63 17.06 1.82
N LEU A 44 1.13 16.87 0.60
CA LEU A 44 1.95 16.45 -0.54
C LEU A 44 3.07 17.46 -0.81
N LYS A 45 2.74 18.75 -0.89
CA LYS A 45 3.73 19.84 -1.09
C LYS A 45 4.78 19.86 0.02
N LYS A 46 4.35 19.76 1.29
CA LYS A 46 5.27 19.68 2.43
C LYS A 46 6.22 18.48 2.30
N ASN A 47 5.67 17.31 2.00
CA ASN A 47 6.43 16.08 1.92
C ASN A 47 7.45 16.09 0.76
N ILE A 48 7.13 16.72 -0.37
CA ILE A 48 8.07 16.87 -1.49
C ILE A 48 9.26 17.73 -1.08
N ILE A 49 9.05 18.79 -0.32
CA ILE A 49 10.13 19.62 0.22
C ILE A 49 11.02 18.79 1.16
N GLU A 50 10.42 18.06 2.10
CA GLU A 50 11.14 17.18 3.03
C GLU A 50 11.97 16.11 2.29
N LEU A 51 11.40 15.49 1.26
CA LEU A 51 12.10 14.49 0.45
C LEU A 51 13.27 15.10 -0.34
N LYS A 52 13.11 16.30 -0.87
CA LYS A 52 14.18 17.02 -1.56
C LYS A 52 15.32 17.37 -0.61
N GLU A 53 15.01 17.83 0.60
CA GLU A 53 16.02 18.09 1.64
C GLU A 53 16.77 16.81 2.04
N LEU A 54 16.07 15.68 2.14
CA LEU A 54 16.65 14.39 2.50
C LEU A 54 17.59 13.84 1.42
N THR A 55 17.25 14.01 0.15
CA THR A 55 17.91 13.28 -0.96
C THR A 55 18.73 14.17 -1.89
N GLY A 56 18.47 15.48 -1.90
CA GLY A 56 19.03 16.43 -2.87
C GLY A 56 18.42 16.30 -4.29
N CYS A 57 17.40 15.43 -4.47
CA CYS A 57 16.76 15.16 -5.75
C CYS A 57 15.36 15.76 -5.82
N ASP A 58 14.87 16.02 -7.03
CA ASP A 58 13.49 16.42 -7.23
C ASP A 58 12.56 15.21 -7.18
N HIS A 59 11.40 15.42 -6.57
CA HIS A 59 10.33 14.45 -6.45
C HIS A 59 9.01 15.09 -6.88
N ASN A 60 8.00 14.29 -7.18
CA ASN A 60 6.73 14.76 -7.72
C ASN A 60 5.54 14.35 -6.85
N TYR A 61 4.38 14.94 -7.11
CA TYR A 61 3.13 14.49 -6.54
C TYR A 61 1.99 14.50 -7.56
N LEU A 62 1.00 13.66 -7.34
CA LEU A 62 -0.23 13.58 -8.09
C LEU A 62 -1.42 13.72 -7.13
N LEU A 63 -2.23 14.73 -7.34
CA LEU A 63 -3.42 14.98 -6.53
C LEU A 63 -4.59 14.13 -7.01
N VAL A 64 -5.02 13.19 -6.16
CA VAL A 64 -6.05 12.21 -6.53
C VAL A 64 -6.94 11.89 -5.33
N ASP A 65 -8.25 11.86 -5.52
CA ASP A 65 -9.19 11.26 -4.60
C ASP A 65 -9.59 9.85 -5.07
N TYR A 66 -9.19 8.84 -4.32
CA TYR A 66 -9.48 7.43 -4.61
C TYR A 66 -10.98 7.08 -4.52
N ASN A 67 -11.81 7.90 -3.83
CA ASN A 67 -13.25 7.67 -3.74
C ASN A 67 -13.99 8.07 -5.02
N ASN A 68 -13.41 8.95 -5.83
CA ASN A 68 -13.96 9.33 -7.13
C ASN A 68 -13.29 8.51 -8.24
N SER A 69 -13.77 7.30 -8.46
CA SER A 69 -13.14 6.34 -9.38
C SER A 69 -13.12 6.81 -10.84
N LYS A 70 -14.08 7.64 -11.27
CA LYS A 70 -14.12 8.19 -12.64
C LYS A 70 -13.01 9.22 -12.84
N ASP A 71 -12.89 10.17 -11.94
CA ASP A 71 -11.82 11.17 -11.99
C ASP A 71 -10.46 10.53 -11.74
N TYR A 72 -10.39 9.56 -10.81
CA TYR A 72 -9.18 8.78 -10.58
C TYR A 72 -8.64 8.18 -11.87
N LYS A 73 -9.49 7.43 -12.60
CA LYS A 73 -9.08 6.78 -13.84
C LYS A 73 -8.59 7.81 -14.87
N LYS A 74 -9.30 8.93 -15.03
CA LYS A 74 -8.91 10.01 -15.96
C LYS A 74 -7.54 10.60 -15.60
N ILE A 75 -7.29 10.90 -14.33
CA ILE A 75 -6.03 11.48 -13.87
C ILE A 75 -4.88 10.48 -14.06
N ILE A 76 -5.09 9.20 -13.73
CA ILE A 76 -4.10 8.14 -13.93
C ILE A 76 -3.80 7.95 -15.41
N ASP A 77 -4.82 7.86 -16.28
CA ASP A 77 -4.61 7.73 -17.72
C ASP A 77 -3.82 8.92 -18.29
N GLU A 78 -4.11 10.15 -17.84
CA GLU A 78 -3.37 11.35 -18.28
C GLU A 78 -1.92 11.34 -17.78
N PHE A 79 -1.69 10.99 -16.51
CA PHE A 79 -0.36 10.88 -15.94
C PHE A 79 0.53 9.91 -16.74
N PHE A 80 0.01 8.75 -17.10
CA PHE A 80 0.77 7.72 -17.82
C PHE A 80 0.96 8.00 -19.32
N LYS A 81 0.38 9.07 -19.88
CA LYS A 81 0.70 9.50 -21.28
C LYS A 81 2.14 9.98 -21.42
N THR A 82 2.65 10.62 -20.38
CA THR A 82 3.98 11.26 -20.41
C THR A 82 4.96 10.67 -19.37
N ASN A 83 4.47 9.85 -18.45
CA ASN A 83 5.29 9.30 -17.36
C ASN A 83 5.40 7.78 -17.48
N LYS A 84 6.61 7.26 -17.33
CA LYS A 84 6.88 5.84 -17.17
C LYS A 84 7.30 5.59 -15.73
N ILE A 85 6.77 4.54 -15.13
CA ILE A 85 7.03 4.15 -13.75
C ILE A 85 7.66 2.76 -13.74
N ASP A 86 8.71 2.59 -12.92
CA ASP A 86 9.42 1.34 -12.74
C ASP A 86 8.91 0.57 -11.51
N ILE A 87 8.52 1.30 -10.46
CA ILE A 87 8.05 0.76 -9.18
C ILE A 87 6.65 1.31 -8.89
N LEU A 88 5.68 0.43 -8.70
CA LEU A 88 4.32 0.80 -8.32
C LEU A 88 3.97 0.23 -6.96
N ILE A 89 3.60 1.11 -6.03
CA ILE A 89 3.07 0.74 -4.71
C ILE A 89 1.58 1.05 -4.68
N ASN A 90 0.76 0.02 -4.84
CA ASN A 90 -0.68 0.12 -4.72
C ASN A 90 -1.06 0.17 -3.23
N ASN A 91 -1.36 1.36 -2.77
CA ASN A 91 -1.84 1.64 -1.43
C ASN A 91 -2.93 2.70 -1.48
N THR A 92 -4.00 2.49 -0.74
CA THR A 92 -5.12 3.41 -0.61
C THR A 92 -5.54 3.50 0.85
N GLN A 93 -6.46 4.40 1.16
CA GLN A 93 -7.15 4.36 2.45
C GLN A 93 -7.94 3.04 2.59
N GLY A 94 -8.08 2.54 3.83
CA GLY A 94 -8.96 1.40 4.10
C GLY A 94 -10.44 1.78 4.02
N PRO A 95 -11.33 0.82 3.75
CA PRO A 95 -12.77 1.03 3.81
C PRO A 95 -13.24 1.19 5.27
N PRO A 96 -14.49 1.60 5.51
CA PRO A 96 -15.09 1.58 6.83
C PRO A 96 -15.07 0.18 7.45
N ALA A 97 -15.01 0.13 8.78
CA ALA A 97 -15.24 -1.12 9.51
C ALA A 97 -16.73 -1.47 9.50
N GLY A 98 -17.04 -2.76 9.48
CA GLY A 98 -18.43 -3.24 9.52
C GLY A 98 -18.50 -4.75 9.53
N ASP A 99 -19.53 -5.27 10.19
CA ASP A 99 -19.85 -6.69 10.27
C ASP A 99 -20.58 -7.13 8.98
N VAL A 100 -20.33 -8.33 8.51
CA VAL A 100 -20.88 -8.83 7.24
C VAL A 100 -22.42 -8.77 7.14
N LEU A 101 -23.11 -8.91 8.26
CA LEU A 101 -24.57 -8.87 8.31
C LEU A 101 -25.16 -7.43 8.29
N ASN A 102 -24.32 -6.42 8.51
CA ASN A 102 -24.73 -5.01 8.66
C ASN A 102 -24.15 -4.08 7.59
N VAL A 103 -23.30 -4.58 6.70
CA VAL A 103 -22.72 -3.80 5.59
C VAL A 103 -23.71 -3.74 4.43
N ALA A 104 -23.95 -2.55 3.90
CA ALA A 104 -24.84 -2.36 2.77
C ALA A 104 -24.19 -2.83 1.43
N GLU A 105 -25.02 -3.23 0.47
CA GLU A 105 -24.56 -3.60 -0.88
C GLU A 105 -23.75 -2.49 -1.55
N SER A 106 -24.19 -1.24 -1.42
CA SER A 106 -23.49 -0.07 -1.94
C SER A 106 -22.09 0.13 -1.37
N ASP A 107 -21.83 -0.31 -0.12
CA ASP A 107 -20.50 -0.22 0.49
C ASP A 107 -19.52 -1.22 -0.15
N TYR A 108 -20.01 -2.38 -0.59
CA TYR A 108 -19.21 -3.34 -1.37
C TYR A 108 -18.80 -2.75 -2.72
N GLU A 109 -19.73 -2.12 -3.44
CA GLU A 109 -19.43 -1.47 -4.73
C GLU A 109 -18.40 -0.34 -4.57
N GLN A 110 -18.61 0.54 -3.58
CA GLN A 110 -17.66 1.62 -3.30
C GLN A 110 -16.28 1.07 -2.93
N THR A 111 -16.22 0.05 -2.08
CA THR A 111 -14.96 -0.56 -1.66
C THR A 111 -14.28 -1.30 -2.81
N PHE A 112 -15.03 -1.97 -3.68
CA PHE A 112 -14.51 -2.59 -4.88
C PHE A 112 -13.84 -1.55 -5.78
N ASN A 113 -14.50 -0.44 -6.04
CA ASN A 113 -13.93 0.66 -6.83
C ASN A 113 -12.67 1.23 -6.14
N LEU A 114 -12.73 1.48 -4.83
CA LEU A 114 -11.64 2.06 -4.04
C LEU A 114 -10.38 1.18 -4.03
N LEU A 115 -10.52 -0.10 -3.73
CA LEU A 115 -9.38 -0.99 -3.47
C LEU A 115 -8.99 -1.82 -4.69
N PHE A 116 -9.96 -2.37 -5.42
CA PHE A 116 -9.69 -3.29 -6.52
C PHE A 116 -9.57 -2.56 -7.86
N GLN A 117 -10.61 -1.85 -8.27
CA GLN A 117 -10.66 -1.22 -9.60
C GLN A 117 -9.54 -0.18 -9.78
N ASN A 118 -9.26 0.62 -8.75
CA ASN A 118 -8.17 1.58 -8.78
C ASN A 118 -6.80 0.88 -8.86
N THR A 119 -6.60 -0.23 -8.14
CA THR A 119 -5.38 -1.05 -8.23
C THR A 119 -5.19 -1.60 -9.65
N VAL A 120 -6.24 -2.15 -10.25
CA VAL A 120 -6.21 -2.67 -11.62
C VAL A 120 -5.86 -1.55 -12.61
N ASN A 121 -6.58 -0.44 -12.56
CA ASN A 121 -6.38 0.69 -13.48
C ASN A 121 -4.93 1.20 -13.46
N THR A 122 -4.38 1.44 -12.26
CA THR A 122 -3.02 1.96 -12.13
C THR A 122 -1.97 0.94 -12.55
N SER A 123 -2.14 -0.33 -12.17
CA SER A 123 -1.20 -1.38 -12.53
C SER A 123 -1.17 -1.62 -14.05
N MET A 124 -2.33 -1.67 -14.70
CA MET A 124 -2.41 -1.87 -16.15
C MET A 124 -1.83 -0.68 -16.93
N ALA A 125 -1.95 0.53 -16.40
CA ALA A 125 -1.30 1.71 -16.99
C ALA A 125 0.23 1.64 -16.83
N ALA A 126 0.73 1.31 -15.62
CA ALA A 126 2.16 1.21 -15.32
C ALA A 126 2.86 0.10 -16.13
N ILE A 127 2.21 -1.06 -16.28
CA ILE A 127 2.76 -2.23 -16.97
C ILE A 127 3.18 -1.92 -18.42
N LYS A 128 2.53 -0.99 -19.11
CA LYS A 128 2.90 -0.62 -20.47
C LYS A 128 4.37 -0.19 -20.56
N GLY A 129 4.76 0.78 -19.73
CA GLY A 129 6.15 1.23 -19.66
C GLY A 129 7.11 0.20 -19.08
N MET A 130 6.67 -0.59 -18.09
CA MET A 130 7.48 -1.67 -17.51
C MET A 130 7.83 -2.76 -18.53
N LYS A 131 6.88 -3.11 -19.42
CA LYS A 131 7.12 -4.06 -20.53
C LYS A 131 8.16 -3.54 -21.53
N GLU A 132 8.06 -2.26 -21.90
CA GLU A 132 9.02 -1.64 -22.82
C GLU A 132 10.45 -1.64 -22.24
N ASN A 133 10.57 -1.43 -20.93
CA ASN A 133 11.84 -1.42 -20.22
C ASN A 133 12.32 -2.84 -19.83
N ASN A 134 11.49 -3.88 -20.05
CA ASN A 134 11.71 -5.24 -19.56
C ASN A 134 12.09 -5.29 -18.07
N TRP A 135 11.44 -4.46 -17.26
CA TRP A 135 11.66 -4.36 -15.82
C TRP A 135 10.48 -3.69 -15.11
N GLY A 136 10.06 -4.23 -13.98
CA GLY A 136 9.03 -3.61 -13.16
C GLY A 136 8.88 -4.28 -11.79
N ARG A 137 8.40 -3.51 -10.81
CA ARG A 137 8.05 -3.98 -9.47
C ARG A 137 6.68 -3.43 -9.08
N ILE A 138 5.72 -4.32 -8.89
CA ILE A 138 4.37 -3.98 -8.43
C ILE A 138 4.17 -4.60 -7.05
N ILE A 139 3.84 -3.77 -6.07
CA ILE A 139 3.62 -4.18 -4.69
C ILE A 139 2.24 -3.72 -4.26
N ASN A 140 1.36 -4.67 -3.92
CA ASN A 140 0.03 -4.40 -3.41
C ASN A 140 0.04 -4.44 -1.88
N MET A 141 -0.27 -3.33 -1.23
CA MET A 141 -0.44 -3.28 0.22
C MET A 141 -1.83 -3.79 0.57
N THR A 142 -1.89 -4.99 1.12
CA THR A 142 -3.13 -5.64 1.52
C THR A 142 -3.23 -5.77 3.04
N SER A 143 -3.70 -6.88 3.58
CA SER A 143 -3.91 -7.07 5.02
C SER A 143 -3.71 -8.53 5.39
N VAL A 144 -3.28 -8.79 6.62
CA VAL A 144 -3.32 -10.14 7.23
C VAL A 144 -4.72 -10.75 7.17
N SER A 145 -5.75 -9.92 7.14
CA SER A 145 -7.15 -10.34 7.08
C SER A 145 -7.56 -11.09 5.81
N VAL A 146 -6.71 -11.12 4.77
CA VAL A 146 -6.93 -11.97 3.59
C VAL A 146 -6.65 -13.45 3.88
N LYS A 147 -5.84 -13.75 4.90
CA LYS A 147 -5.59 -15.12 5.39
C LYS A 147 -6.47 -15.50 6.58
N GLU A 148 -6.59 -14.59 7.55
CA GLU A 148 -7.41 -14.78 8.75
C GLU A 148 -8.42 -13.63 8.85
N PRO A 149 -9.65 -13.81 8.31
CA PRO A 149 -10.66 -12.76 8.27
C PRO A 149 -11.03 -12.24 9.67
N LEU A 150 -11.07 -10.92 9.80
CA LEU A 150 -11.53 -10.25 11.01
C LEU A 150 -13.00 -9.90 10.87
N SER A 151 -13.86 -10.35 11.80
CA SER A 151 -15.32 -10.25 11.71
C SER A 151 -15.84 -8.83 11.50
N TYR A 152 -15.13 -7.83 12.03
CA TYR A 152 -15.50 -6.41 11.91
C TYR A 152 -14.91 -5.70 10.68
N LEU A 153 -14.26 -6.42 9.76
CA LEU A 153 -13.62 -5.88 8.56
C LEU A 153 -14.12 -6.54 7.26
N ALA A 154 -15.43 -6.84 7.18
CA ALA A 154 -16.02 -7.59 6.06
C ALA A 154 -15.61 -7.06 4.68
N LEU A 155 -15.72 -5.76 4.45
CA LEU A 155 -15.35 -5.11 3.19
C LEU A 155 -13.86 -5.29 2.87
N SER A 156 -13.00 -5.04 3.85
CA SER A 156 -11.54 -5.15 3.69
C SER A 156 -11.12 -6.60 3.41
N ASN A 157 -11.65 -7.56 4.18
CA ASN A 157 -11.36 -8.99 4.00
C ASN A 157 -11.66 -9.43 2.56
N THR A 158 -12.87 -9.12 2.11
CA THR A 158 -13.40 -9.56 0.80
C THR A 158 -12.60 -8.94 -0.36
N ILE A 159 -12.51 -7.61 -0.38
CA ILE A 159 -11.95 -6.92 -1.55
C ILE A 159 -10.42 -7.02 -1.60
N ARG A 160 -9.72 -7.04 -0.46
CA ARG A 160 -8.27 -7.27 -0.47
C ARG A 160 -7.90 -8.70 -0.84
N SER A 161 -8.78 -9.69 -0.59
CA SER A 161 -8.60 -11.05 -1.11
C SER A 161 -8.70 -11.09 -2.64
N ALA A 162 -9.62 -10.32 -3.22
CA ALA A 162 -9.69 -10.17 -4.67
C ALA A 162 -8.40 -9.54 -5.25
N VAL A 163 -7.85 -8.50 -4.59
CA VAL A 163 -6.57 -7.89 -4.99
C VAL A 163 -5.43 -8.92 -4.95
N THR A 164 -5.33 -9.76 -3.91
CA THR A 164 -4.26 -10.76 -3.81
C THR A 164 -4.36 -11.83 -4.89
N SER A 165 -5.57 -12.33 -5.17
CA SER A 165 -5.82 -13.30 -6.23
C SER A 165 -5.49 -12.72 -7.61
N TRP A 166 -5.94 -11.50 -7.90
CA TRP A 166 -5.63 -10.80 -9.14
C TRP A 166 -4.12 -10.55 -9.28
N GLY A 167 -3.46 -10.10 -8.20
CA GLY A 167 -2.02 -9.88 -8.18
C GLY A 167 -1.23 -11.16 -8.50
N LYS A 168 -1.68 -12.33 -8.01
CA LYS A 168 -1.08 -13.62 -8.37
C LYS A 168 -1.22 -13.91 -9.86
N THR A 169 -2.41 -13.73 -10.42
CA THR A 169 -2.65 -13.93 -11.86
C THR A 169 -1.75 -13.00 -12.69
N LEU A 170 -1.70 -11.71 -12.33
CA LEU A 170 -0.86 -10.74 -13.01
C LEU A 170 0.62 -11.12 -12.97
N SER A 171 1.10 -11.66 -11.84
CA SER A 171 2.51 -12.08 -11.68
C SER A 171 2.92 -13.17 -12.67
N ILE A 172 2.00 -14.09 -12.99
CA ILE A 172 2.23 -15.17 -13.95
C ILE A 172 2.38 -14.61 -15.37
N GLU A 173 1.47 -13.71 -15.75
CA GLU A 173 1.45 -13.16 -17.11
C GLU A 173 2.56 -12.15 -17.38
N SER A 174 2.96 -11.40 -16.34
CA SER A 174 3.97 -10.32 -16.45
C SER A 174 5.41 -10.79 -16.23
N GLY A 175 5.61 -11.96 -15.64
CA GLY A 175 6.94 -12.48 -15.27
C GLY A 175 7.92 -12.57 -16.44
N LYS A 176 7.44 -12.92 -17.63
CA LYS A 176 8.26 -12.97 -18.86
C LYS A 176 8.87 -11.62 -19.28
N TYR A 177 8.37 -10.52 -18.72
CA TYR A 177 8.91 -9.17 -18.92
C TYR A 177 9.73 -8.69 -17.72
N ASN A 178 10.22 -9.60 -16.87
CA ASN A 178 10.97 -9.25 -15.66
C ASN A 178 10.21 -8.29 -14.72
N ILE A 179 8.88 -8.42 -14.70
CA ILE A 179 8.00 -7.67 -13.81
C ILE A 179 7.55 -8.61 -12.69
N THR A 180 7.84 -8.24 -11.44
CA THR A 180 7.34 -8.97 -10.27
C THR A 180 6.12 -8.28 -9.68
N VAL A 181 5.16 -9.09 -9.22
CA VAL A 181 3.95 -8.60 -8.54
C VAL A 181 3.80 -9.35 -7.22
N ASN A 182 3.91 -8.62 -6.09
CA ASN A 182 3.83 -9.22 -4.76
C ASN A 182 2.79 -8.50 -3.89
N ASN A 183 2.18 -9.24 -2.98
CA ASN A 183 1.19 -8.70 -2.05
C ASN A 183 1.77 -8.72 -0.63
N ILE A 184 1.65 -7.61 0.07
CA ILE A 184 2.12 -7.50 1.45
C ILE A 184 0.92 -7.55 2.38
N LEU A 185 0.91 -8.55 3.25
CA LEU A 185 -0.14 -8.73 4.25
C LEU A 185 0.24 -7.92 5.49
N THR A 186 -0.30 -6.71 5.55
CA THR A 186 0.01 -5.74 6.61
C THR A 186 -0.67 -6.13 7.91
N GLY A 187 0.10 -6.29 8.98
CA GLY A 187 -0.36 -6.42 10.35
C GLY A 187 -0.67 -5.08 11.02
N PHE A 188 -0.39 -4.95 12.31
CA PHE A 188 -0.59 -3.72 13.07
C PHE A 188 0.65 -2.84 13.03
N PHE A 189 0.50 -1.61 12.52
CA PHE A 189 1.57 -0.61 12.44
C PHE A 189 1.16 0.70 13.10
N ASN A 190 2.09 1.34 13.78
CA ASN A 190 1.91 2.63 14.46
C ASN A 190 1.69 3.74 13.42
N THR A 191 0.43 4.00 13.10
CA THR A 191 0.03 5.00 12.13
C THR A 191 -1.14 5.83 12.69
N GLU A 192 -1.28 7.06 12.20
CA GLU A 192 -2.41 7.91 12.57
C GLU A 192 -3.78 7.22 12.30
N ARG A 193 -3.87 6.42 11.23
CA ARG A 193 -5.09 5.66 10.93
C ARG A 193 -5.38 4.61 12.01
N LEU A 194 -4.37 3.89 12.49
CA LEU A 194 -4.54 2.92 13.58
C LEU A 194 -4.96 3.63 14.86
N ASN A 195 -4.34 4.78 15.16
CA ASN A 195 -4.69 5.58 16.33
C ASN A 195 -6.16 6.01 16.30
N GLN A 196 -6.64 6.53 15.16
CA GLN A 196 -8.06 6.90 14.97
C GLN A 196 -9.00 5.71 15.18
N LEU A 197 -8.70 4.55 14.59
CA LEU A 197 -9.50 3.33 14.77
C LEU A 197 -9.52 2.87 16.23
N ASN A 198 -8.40 2.98 16.92
CA ASN A 198 -8.31 2.60 18.33
C ASN A 198 -9.05 3.59 19.24
N GLU A 199 -9.06 4.88 18.91
CA GLU A 199 -9.88 5.87 19.61
C GLU A 199 -11.38 5.61 19.41
N GLU A 200 -11.83 5.30 18.20
CA GLU A 200 -13.20 4.93 17.90
C GLU A 200 -13.62 3.67 18.67
N LYS A 201 -12.74 2.66 18.69
CA LYS A 201 -12.95 1.43 19.44
C LYS A 201 -13.00 1.66 20.95
N ALA A 202 -12.10 2.48 21.48
CA ALA A 202 -12.07 2.86 22.90
C ALA A 202 -13.40 3.53 23.32
N LYS A 203 -13.89 4.48 22.52
CA LYS A 203 -15.19 5.13 22.73
C LYS A 203 -16.35 4.12 22.70
N LYS A 204 -16.38 3.22 21.69
CA LYS A 204 -17.44 2.21 21.55
C LYS A 204 -17.54 1.27 22.75
N PHE A 205 -16.40 0.88 23.34
CA PHE A 205 -16.35 -0.05 24.45
C PHE A 205 -16.19 0.63 25.82
N ASN A 206 -16.17 1.95 25.87
CA ASN A 206 -15.98 2.75 27.10
C ASN A 206 -14.71 2.34 27.89
N ILE A 207 -13.59 2.18 27.19
CA ILE A 207 -12.27 1.86 27.73
C ILE A 207 -11.24 2.92 27.31
N LYS A 208 -10.06 2.92 27.89
CA LYS A 208 -8.98 3.83 27.48
C LYS A 208 -8.37 3.38 26.16
N THR A 209 -7.93 4.34 25.33
CA THR A 209 -7.21 4.05 24.08
C THR A 209 -5.93 3.24 24.34
N SER A 210 -5.24 3.51 25.46
CA SER A 210 -4.06 2.72 25.87
C SER A 210 -4.37 1.25 26.08
N GLU A 211 -5.53 0.92 26.65
CA GLU A 211 -5.95 -0.49 26.84
C GLU A 211 -6.23 -1.20 25.52
N VAL A 212 -6.70 -0.46 24.50
CA VAL A 212 -6.88 -1.01 23.14
C VAL A 212 -5.53 -1.35 22.54
N PHE A 213 -4.54 -0.45 22.65
CA PHE A 213 -3.17 -0.69 22.17
C PHE A 213 -2.49 -1.85 22.90
N GLU A 214 -2.62 -1.93 24.21
CA GLU A 214 -2.06 -3.00 25.00
C GLU A 214 -2.61 -4.36 24.57
N LYS A 215 -3.93 -4.50 24.46
CA LYS A 215 -4.58 -5.72 23.96
C LYS A 215 -4.13 -6.10 22.54
N MET A 216 -3.97 -5.11 21.66
CA MET A 216 -3.45 -5.36 20.31
C MET A 216 -2.01 -5.87 20.34
N SER A 217 -1.16 -5.25 21.15
CA SER A 217 0.24 -5.67 21.32
C SER A 217 0.35 -7.07 21.91
N GLU A 218 -0.52 -7.43 22.87
CA GLU A 218 -0.59 -8.77 23.45
C GLU A 218 -0.94 -9.86 22.44
N MET A 219 -1.77 -9.54 21.43
CA MET A 219 -2.11 -10.47 20.36
C MET A 219 -0.93 -10.81 19.46
N VAL A 220 0.03 -9.88 19.33
CA VAL A 220 1.22 -10.04 18.48
C VAL A 220 2.28 -10.83 19.26
N PRO A 221 2.85 -11.93 18.73
CA PRO A 221 3.93 -12.66 19.39
C PRO A 221 5.13 -11.82 19.81
N LEU A 222 5.51 -10.82 18.98
CA LEU A 222 6.58 -9.85 19.31
C LEU A 222 6.19 -8.83 20.39
N LYS A 223 4.95 -8.87 20.93
CA LYS A 223 4.45 -8.03 22.03
C LYS A 223 4.55 -6.52 21.76
N ARG A 224 4.50 -6.13 20.53
CA ARG A 224 4.50 -4.73 20.10
C ARG A 224 3.79 -4.55 18.75
N ILE A 225 3.47 -3.33 18.45
CA ILE A 225 3.03 -2.87 17.12
C ILE A 225 4.28 -2.53 16.31
N GLY A 226 4.27 -2.78 15.00
CA GLY A 226 5.37 -2.45 14.10
C GLY A 226 5.46 -0.94 13.82
N GLU A 227 6.65 -0.45 13.53
CA GLU A 227 6.86 0.92 13.09
C GLU A 227 6.81 1.03 11.56
N PRO A 228 6.33 2.15 10.99
CA PRO A 228 6.22 2.34 9.54
C PRO A 228 7.53 2.10 8.77
N GLU A 229 8.67 2.39 9.38
CA GLU A 229 9.99 2.19 8.79
C GLU A 229 10.30 0.71 8.58
N GLU A 230 9.88 -0.18 9.50
CA GLU A 230 10.06 -1.63 9.36
C GLU A 230 9.32 -2.16 8.14
N PHE A 231 8.11 -1.62 7.88
CA PHE A 231 7.37 -1.92 6.66
C PHE A 231 8.09 -1.41 5.41
N ALA A 232 8.60 -0.18 5.46
CA ALA A 232 9.27 0.46 4.34
C ALA A 232 10.57 -0.27 3.94
N TYR A 233 11.30 -0.87 4.87
CA TYR A 233 12.50 -1.68 4.57
C TYR A 233 12.17 -2.91 3.71
N LEU A 234 11.08 -3.62 4.01
CA LEU A 234 10.62 -4.73 3.18
C LEU A 234 10.24 -4.26 1.77
N ILE A 235 9.52 -3.14 1.68
CA ILE A 235 9.13 -2.60 0.37
C ILE A 235 10.36 -2.19 -0.45
N ALA A 236 11.36 -1.56 0.15
CA ALA A 236 12.60 -1.20 -0.54
C ALA A 236 13.34 -2.44 -1.04
N PHE A 237 13.41 -3.51 -0.24
CA PHE A 237 13.97 -4.79 -0.67
C PHE A 237 13.21 -5.36 -1.88
N LEU A 238 11.88 -5.43 -1.81
CA LEU A 238 11.05 -5.97 -2.89
C LEU A 238 11.06 -5.08 -4.15
N SER A 239 11.41 -3.81 -4.02
CA SER A 239 11.59 -2.88 -5.14
C SER A 239 12.96 -2.98 -5.82
N SER A 240 13.86 -3.80 -5.30
CA SER A 240 15.25 -3.90 -5.75
C SER A 240 15.49 -5.11 -6.67
N GLU A 241 16.72 -5.20 -7.20
CA GLU A 241 17.20 -6.39 -7.95
C GLU A 241 17.39 -7.62 -7.03
N TYR A 242 17.59 -7.41 -5.74
CA TYR A 242 17.81 -8.51 -4.78
C TYR A 242 16.58 -9.40 -4.60
N SER A 243 15.39 -8.93 -4.98
CA SER A 243 14.14 -9.67 -4.92
C SER A 243 13.64 -10.17 -6.29
N SER A 244 14.48 -10.15 -7.32
CA SER A 244 14.09 -10.46 -8.71
C SER A 244 13.48 -11.87 -8.90
N TYR A 245 13.73 -12.79 -7.98
CA TYR A 245 13.16 -14.15 -8.00
C TYR A 245 11.97 -14.34 -7.03
N ILE A 246 11.52 -13.24 -6.40
CA ILE A 246 10.33 -13.22 -5.53
C ILE A 246 9.17 -12.66 -6.35
N ASN A 247 8.22 -13.54 -6.75
CA ASN A 247 7.12 -13.16 -7.62
C ASN A 247 5.83 -13.90 -7.28
N GLY A 248 4.72 -13.20 -7.21
CA GLY A 248 3.39 -13.76 -7.00
C GLY A 248 3.15 -14.29 -5.59
N VAL A 249 3.84 -13.77 -4.58
CA VAL A 249 3.75 -14.22 -3.19
C VAL A 249 2.94 -13.25 -2.33
N ASN A 250 2.36 -13.79 -1.26
CA ASN A 250 1.72 -13.06 -0.18
C ASN A 250 2.68 -13.07 1.02
N ILE A 251 3.29 -11.94 1.33
CA ILE A 251 4.29 -11.82 2.39
C ILE A 251 3.66 -11.12 3.61
N PRO A 252 3.48 -11.81 4.75
CA PRO A 252 3.06 -11.15 5.97
C PRO A 252 4.19 -10.32 6.57
N ILE A 253 3.83 -9.15 7.10
CA ILE A 253 4.67 -8.35 7.97
C ILE A 253 3.81 -7.92 9.16
N ASP A 254 3.85 -8.69 10.23
CA ASP A 254 2.81 -8.69 11.25
C ASP A 254 3.31 -9.05 12.66
N GLY A 255 4.61 -9.23 12.86
CA GLY A 255 5.17 -9.63 14.15
C GLY A 255 4.78 -11.04 14.61
N GLY A 256 4.31 -11.89 13.68
CA GLY A 256 3.85 -13.25 13.96
C GLY A 256 2.36 -13.33 14.33
N LEU A 257 1.57 -12.30 14.02
CA LEU A 257 0.14 -12.23 14.36
C LEU A 257 -0.66 -13.36 13.71
N LEU A 258 -0.40 -13.66 12.43
CA LEU A 258 -1.03 -14.79 11.72
C LEU A 258 -0.61 -16.11 12.33
N LYS A 259 -1.58 -17.00 12.50
CA LYS A 259 -1.36 -18.38 12.97
C LYS A 259 -1.29 -19.38 11.83
N SER A 260 -1.82 -19.02 10.67
CA SER A 260 -1.78 -19.83 9.45
C SER A 260 -0.43 -19.70 8.74
N MET A 261 0.08 -20.83 8.26
CA MET A 261 1.28 -20.89 7.42
C MET A 261 0.97 -20.56 5.96
#